data_3bc890bba491d57b4dfbcc4318440407
#
_entry.id   3bc890bba491d57b4dfbcc4318440407
#
_cell.length_a   1.000
_cell.length_b   1.000
_cell.length_c   1.000
_cell.angle_alpha   90.00
_cell.angle_beta   90.00
_cell.angle_gamma   90.00
#
_symmetry.space_group_name_H-M   'P 1'
#
loop_
_entity.id
_entity.type
_entity.pdbx_description
1 polymer ?
#
loop_
_entity_poly.entity_id
_entity_poly.type
_entity_poly.pdbx_seq_one_letter_code
_entity_poly.pdbx_strand_id
1 'polypeptide(L)'
;MTLPMIIALAVTVLMIILIMVDKLPFGAPPLLALLLLVVFGVTDIKTAFGGFANPTIVMLASFMAIIAALQKTSFIVKFKQTMFNMASKGGFKAYVLLILIVMLGCSLFGTGSTAYYVLVIGLLSTLPYSKQLPPSRVLMPAGFAANHPLLPFNTALQYGIVIAVLESAGVAANVNLVKFSLVNLCLSIGFLVWCVLAYKILPDHPIAEAKEEALHAGEQKVALTKNQELITYFSFVLAVVGMILQSKIGDAGYAITGLAVGIILISGVMDFNEIRNSISAPIILMSAGVIGIADALGNTGLTSLVGETVAKMLGTNVNPFVLIFAFCILTSVLATLTGSTIGTVYVFAPMAIATCVNLGLDPTAAAAAIVVSGWCGHFLPIDGMPAMIMGAGDYKITEFWKFTIPQY
;
A
#
# COMPACT_ATOMS: atom_id res chain seq x y z
N MET A 1 -13.33 3.20 -33.01
CA MET A 1 -13.92 3.23 -31.64
C MET A 1 -15.44 3.28 -31.77
N THR A 2 -16.15 2.43 -31.04
CA THR A 2 -17.62 2.45 -30.95
C THR A 2 -18.08 3.52 -29.95
N LEU A 3 -19.37 3.90 -29.97
CA LEU A 3 -19.90 4.87 -29.00
C LEU A 3 -19.71 4.42 -27.54
N PRO A 4 -19.97 3.14 -27.14
CA PRO A 4 -19.68 2.66 -25.80
C PRO A 4 -18.19 2.78 -25.40
N MET A 5 -17.26 2.52 -26.33
CA MET A 5 -15.82 2.72 -26.08
C MET A 5 -15.47 4.18 -25.80
N ILE A 6 -16.07 5.12 -26.53
CA ILE A 6 -15.82 6.57 -26.36
C ILE A 6 -16.33 7.02 -24.98
N ILE A 7 -17.55 6.61 -24.62
CA ILE A 7 -18.13 6.90 -23.30
C ILE A 7 -17.26 6.29 -22.20
N ALA A 8 -16.87 5.03 -22.33
CA ALA A 8 -16.05 4.33 -21.37
C ALA A 8 -14.70 5.03 -21.18
N LEU A 9 -14.06 5.46 -22.28
CA LEU A 9 -12.80 6.22 -22.23
C LEU A 9 -13.00 7.57 -21.52
N ALA A 10 -14.03 8.32 -21.88
CA ALA A 10 -14.31 9.63 -21.29
C ALA A 10 -14.57 9.54 -19.77
N VAL A 11 -15.36 8.55 -19.34
CA VAL A 11 -15.64 8.31 -17.93
C VAL A 11 -14.37 7.87 -17.17
N THR A 12 -13.54 7.04 -17.79
CA THR A 12 -12.25 6.61 -17.18
C THR A 12 -11.29 7.79 -17.06
N VAL A 13 -11.16 8.62 -18.08
CA VAL A 13 -10.33 9.83 -18.03
C VAL A 13 -10.85 10.79 -16.96
N LEU A 14 -12.17 10.98 -16.87
CA LEU A 14 -12.78 11.79 -15.81
C LEU A 14 -12.43 11.22 -14.41
N MET A 15 -12.55 9.92 -14.22
CA MET A 15 -12.19 9.26 -12.97
C MET A 15 -10.72 9.51 -12.61
N ILE A 16 -9.81 9.34 -13.57
CA ILE A 16 -8.36 9.60 -13.37
C ILE A 16 -8.13 11.05 -12.96
N ILE A 17 -8.76 12.01 -13.66
CA ILE A 17 -8.66 13.43 -13.32
C ILE A 17 -9.15 13.69 -11.89
N LEU A 18 -10.30 13.11 -11.50
CA LEU A 18 -10.85 13.27 -10.15
C LEU A 18 -9.94 12.67 -9.07
N ILE A 19 -9.30 11.52 -9.34
CA ILE A 19 -8.30 10.92 -8.45
C ILE A 19 -7.08 11.86 -8.32
N MET A 20 -6.57 12.38 -9.43
CA MET A 20 -5.35 13.22 -9.44
C MET A 20 -5.59 14.60 -8.81
N VAL A 21 -6.78 15.15 -8.92
CA VAL A 21 -7.14 16.45 -8.30
C VAL A 21 -7.27 16.34 -6.77
N ASP A 22 -7.50 15.15 -6.25
CA ASP A 22 -7.55 14.80 -4.81
C ASP A 22 -8.47 15.70 -3.95
N LYS A 23 -9.57 16.17 -4.56
CA LYS A 23 -10.61 16.97 -3.85
C LYS A 23 -11.77 16.13 -3.33
N LEU A 24 -11.91 14.90 -3.81
CA LEU A 24 -12.95 13.98 -3.38
C LEU A 24 -12.37 12.94 -2.43
N PRO A 25 -13.18 12.41 -1.50
CA PRO A 25 -12.74 11.29 -0.67
C PRO A 25 -12.24 10.14 -1.54
N PHE A 26 -11.08 9.59 -1.16
CA PHE A 26 -10.45 8.47 -1.87
C PHE A 26 -11.43 7.28 -1.95
N GLY A 27 -11.70 6.79 -3.14
CA GLY A 27 -12.73 5.77 -3.40
C GLY A 27 -14.04 6.33 -3.98
N ALA A 28 -14.34 7.62 -3.82
CA ALA A 28 -15.51 8.23 -4.45
C ALA A 28 -15.40 8.34 -5.99
N PRO A 29 -14.24 8.68 -6.59
CA PRO A 29 -14.13 8.76 -8.05
C PRO A 29 -14.48 7.46 -8.78
N PRO A 30 -14.01 6.25 -8.38
CA PRO A 30 -14.42 5.01 -9.03
C PRO A 30 -15.90 4.72 -8.89
N LEU A 31 -16.50 4.98 -7.73
CA LEU A 31 -17.94 4.80 -7.53
C LEU A 31 -18.77 5.70 -8.45
N LEU A 32 -18.36 6.96 -8.60
CA LEU A 32 -19.00 7.89 -9.53
C LEU A 32 -18.86 7.39 -10.97
N ALA A 33 -17.67 6.93 -11.36
CA ALA A 33 -17.41 6.39 -12.69
C ALA A 33 -18.28 5.17 -12.98
N LEU A 34 -18.41 4.22 -12.03
CA LEU A 34 -19.31 3.06 -12.17
C LEU A 34 -20.75 3.49 -12.44
N LEU A 35 -21.26 4.42 -11.63
CA LEU A 35 -22.62 4.93 -11.80
C LEU A 35 -22.82 5.60 -13.16
N LEU A 36 -21.85 6.38 -13.63
CA LEU A 36 -21.90 7.00 -14.95
C LEU A 36 -21.90 5.95 -16.08
N LEU A 37 -21.07 4.89 -15.98
CA LEU A 37 -21.06 3.81 -16.96
C LEU A 37 -22.41 3.08 -17.02
N VAL A 38 -23.08 2.89 -15.90
CA VAL A 38 -24.43 2.30 -15.86
C VAL A 38 -25.46 3.25 -16.46
N VAL A 39 -25.46 4.54 -16.08
CA VAL A 39 -26.41 5.54 -16.57
C VAL A 39 -26.29 5.72 -18.08
N PHE A 40 -25.09 5.68 -18.62
CA PHE A 40 -24.87 5.77 -20.08
C PHE A 40 -25.05 4.42 -20.81
N GLY A 41 -25.48 3.37 -20.14
CA GLY A 41 -25.77 2.07 -20.75
C GLY A 41 -24.53 1.31 -21.26
N VAL A 42 -23.35 1.63 -20.77
CA VAL A 42 -22.10 0.94 -21.13
C VAL A 42 -22.01 -0.43 -20.43
N THR A 43 -22.54 -0.53 -19.22
CA THR A 43 -22.56 -1.75 -18.41
C THR A 43 -23.84 -1.83 -17.59
N ASP A 44 -24.15 -3.01 -17.06
CA ASP A 44 -25.26 -3.21 -16.12
C ASP A 44 -24.79 -3.04 -14.65
N ILE A 45 -25.75 -2.84 -13.76
CA ILE A 45 -25.48 -2.61 -12.32
C ILE A 45 -24.77 -3.79 -11.66
N LYS A 46 -25.05 -5.03 -12.04
CA LYS A 46 -24.45 -6.23 -11.47
C LYS A 46 -22.99 -6.34 -11.84
N THR A 47 -22.64 -6.11 -13.09
CA THR A 47 -21.25 -6.07 -13.57
C THR A 47 -20.50 -4.90 -12.94
N ALA A 48 -21.08 -3.70 -12.95
CA ALA A 48 -20.45 -2.51 -12.36
C ALA A 48 -20.06 -2.72 -10.90
N PHE A 49 -20.96 -3.30 -10.09
CA PHE A 49 -20.72 -3.52 -8.67
C PHE A 49 -20.20 -4.93 -8.33
N GLY A 50 -19.88 -5.76 -9.34
CA GLY A 50 -19.31 -7.11 -9.16
C GLY A 50 -18.02 -7.13 -8.34
N GLY A 51 -17.20 -6.09 -8.46
CA GLY A 51 -15.96 -5.95 -7.69
C GLY A 51 -16.16 -5.96 -6.18
N PHE A 52 -17.33 -5.55 -5.66
CA PHE A 52 -17.64 -5.62 -4.23
C PHE A 52 -17.87 -7.04 -3.72
N ALA A 53 -18.24 -7.96 -4.61
CA ALA A 53 -18.38 -9.38 -4.30
C ALA A 53 -17.11 -10.20 -4.66
N ASN A 54 -16.06 -9.53 -5.11
CA ASN A 54 -14.81 -10.19 -5.45
C ASN A 54 -14.17 -10.80 -4.19
N PRO A 55 -13.80 -12.10 -4.19
CA PRO A 55 -13.26 -12.79 -3.01
C PRO A 55 -12.01 -12.12 -2.45
N THR A 56 -11.13 -11.57 -3.29
CA THR A 56 -9.92 -10.85 -2.86
C THR A 56 -10.27 -9.56 -2.13
N ILE A 57 -11.28 -8.82 -2.60
CA ILE A 57 -11.74 -7.60 -1.93
C ILE A 57 -12.36 -7.93 -0.57
N VAL A 58 -13.14 -9.01 -0.47
CA VAL A 58 -13.68 -9.51 0.80
C VAL A 58 -12.56 -9.88 1.79
N MET A 59 -11.54 -10.57 1.31
CA MET A 59 -10.35 -10.92 2.10
C MET A 59 -9.61 -9.67 2.56
N LEU A 60 -9.36 -8.72 1.66
CA LEU A 60 -8.65 -7.48 1.96
C LEU A 60 -9.41 -6.65 3.01
N ALA A 61 -10.73 -6.49 2.86
CA ALA A 61 -11.58 -5.79 3.82
C ALA A 61 -11.51 -6.43 5.20
N SER A 62 -11.61 -7.76 5.26
CA SER A 62 -11.50 -8.53 6.50
C SER A 62 -10.13 -8.35 7.16
N PHE A 63 -9.07 -8.41 6.37
CA PHE A 63 -7.70 -8.24 6.89
C PHE A 63 -7.46 -6.83 7.44
N MET A 64 -8.03 -5.79 6.82
CA MET A 64 -7.96 -4.42 7.34
C MET A 64 -8.60 -4.29 8.74
N ALA A 65 -9.72 -4.97 8.98
CA ALA A 65 -10.34 -5.00 10.31
C ALA A 65 -9.46 -5.72 11.34
N ILE A 66 -8.80 -6.82 10.95
CA ILE A 66 -7.89 -7.58 11.84
C ILE A 66 -6.67 -6.73 12.21
N ILE A 67 -6.11 -5.97 11.25
CA ILE A 67 -5.01 -5.03 11.53
C ILE A 67 -5.45 -3.94 12.49
N ALA A 68 -6.65 -3.39 12.31
CA ALA A 68 -7.19 -2.40 13.24
C ALA A 68 -7.36 -2.95 14.67
N ALA A 69 -7.79 -4.22 14.81
CA ALA A 69 -7.81 -4.91 16.10
C ALA A 69 -6.40 -5.08 16.69
N LEU A 70 -5.42 -5.47 15.88
CA LEU A 70 -4.02 -5.65 16.32
C LEU A 70 -3.44 -4.34 16.88
N GLN A 71 -3.82 -3.20 16.31
CA GLN A 71 -3.39 -1.87 16.77
C GLN A 71 -3.88 -1.54 18.20
N LYS A 72 -4.92 -2.20 18.70
CA LYS A 72 -5.44 -2.02 20.07
C LYS A 72 -4.70 -2.85 21.12
N THR A 73 -3.80 -3.74 20.73
CA THR A 73 -3.08 -4.64 21.66
C THR A 73 -1.94 -3.96 22.42
N SER A 74 -1.55 -4.51 23.56
CA SER A 74 -0.39 -4.05 24.34
C SER A 74 0.94 -4.16 23.58
N PHE A 75 0.96 -4.91 22.48
CA PHE A 75 2.11 -4.98 21.57
C PHE A 75 2.56 -3.60 21.13
N ILE A 76 1.62 -2.70 20.82
CA ILE A 76 1.91 -1.33 20.37
C ILE A 76 2.65 -0.53 21.44
N VAL A 77 2.19 -0.64 22.68
CA VAL A 77 2.83 0.05 23.83
C VAL A 77 4.27 -0.45 24.02
N LYS A 78 4.46 -1.77 24.02
CA LYS A 78 5.79 -2.39 24.12
C LYS A 78 6.68 -2.03 22.95
N PHE A 79 6.10 -1.95 21.75
CA PHE A 79 6.80 -1.57 20.54
C PHE A 79 7.32 -0.11 20.63
N LYS A 80 6.46 0.85 21.01
CA LYS A 80 6.84 2.24 21.25
C LYS A 80 7.99 2.34 22.26
N GLN A 81 7.87 1.65 23.39
CA GLN A 81 8.87 1.67 24.45
C GLN A 81 10.20 1.08 23.99
N THR A 82 10.17 0.01 23.21
CA THR A 82 11.38 -0.60 22.65
C THR A 82 12.07 0.33 21.66
N MET A 83 11.33 1.01 20.78
CA MET A 83 11.88 2.01 19.87
C MET A 83 12.57 3.15 20.63
N PHE A 84 11.90 3.70 21.65
CA PHE A 84 12.44 4.79 22.47
C PHE A 84 13.72 4.36 23.18
N ASN A 85 13.71 3.18 23.81
CA ASN A 85 14.88 2.63 24.52
C ASN A 85 16.05 2.34 23.57
N MET A 86 15.81 1.97 22.32
CA MET A 86 16.88 1.77 21.33
C MET A 86 17.43 3.11 20.85
N ALA A 87 16.59 4.07 20.56
CA ALA A 87 17.00 5.40 20.11
C ALA A 87 17.87 6.10 21.20
N SER A 88 17.51 5.95 22.47
CA SER A 88 18.26 6.56 23.60
C SER A 88 19.65 5.94 23.85
N LYS A 89 19.90 4.69 23.41
CA LYS A 89 21.21 4.04 23.54
C LYS A 89 22.29 4.66 22.65
N GLY A 90 21.91 5.29 21.55
CA GLY A 90 22.81 5.95 20.62
C GLY A 90 23.71 5.02 19.82
N GLY A 91 24.42 5.62 18.84
CA GLY A 91 25.41 4.95 18.02
C GLY A 91 24.86 4.12 16.85
N PHE A 92 25.76 3.66 15.98
CA PHE A 92 25.39 2.95 14.73
C PHE A 92 24.60 1.66 14.96
N LYS A 93 24.95 0.90 16.02
CA LYS A 93 24.19 -0.34 16.33
C LYS A 93 22.74 -0.04 16.72
N ALA A 94 22.53 1.00 17.52
CA ALA A 94 21.19 1.43 17.92
C ALA A 94 20.38 1.92 16.70
N TYR A 95 21.01 2.64 15.78
CA TYR A 95 20.43 3.06 14.51
C TYR A 95 19.92 1.87 13.69
N VAL A 96 20.79 0.88 13.42
CA VAL A 96 20.42 -0.31 12.63
C VAL A 96 19.30 -1.11 13.30
N LEU A 97 19.41 -1.31 14.62
CA LEU A 97 18.37 -2.03 15.38
C LEU A 97 17.04 -1.28 15.35
N LEU A 98 17.06 0.03 15.43
CA LEU A 98 15.85 0.85 15.34
C LEU A 98 15.18 0.71 13.97
N ILE A 99 15.95 0.80 12.89
CA ILE A 99 15.42 0.58 11.53
C ILE A 99 14.80 -0.83 11.40
N LEU A 100 15.49 -1.86 11.90
CA LEU A 100 14.97 -3.24 11.91
C LEU A 100 13.67 -3.37 12.72
N ILE A 101 13.58 -2.73 13.87
CA ILE A 101 12.35 -2.73 14.70
C ILE A 101 11.21 -2.03 13.95
N VAL A 102 11.48 -0.91 13.29
CA VAL A 102 10.46 -0.22 12.48
C VAL A 102 10.01 -1.10 11.31
N MET A 103 10.93 -1.74 10.60
CA MET A 103 10.59 -2.67 9.51
C MET A 103 9.81 -3.91 10.01
N LEU A 104 10.12 -4.42 11.19
CA LEU A 104 9.34 -5.49 11.84
C LEU A 104 7.94 -4.99 12.20
N GLY A 105 7.83 -3.78 12.73
CA GLY A 105 6.54 -3.16 12.98
C GLY A 105 5.74 -2.97 11.68
N CYS A 106 6.36 -2.52 10.59
CA CYS A 106 5.70 -2.44 9.28
C CYS A 106 5.12 -3.80 8.85
N SER A 107 5.80 -4.89 9.16
CA SER A 107 5.31 -6.25 8.87
C SER A 107 4.01 -6.59 9.62
N LEU A 108 3.74 -5.95 10.74
CA LEU A 108 2.54 -6.16 11.55
C LEU A 108 1.42 -5.16 11.21
N PHE A 109 1.78 -3.90 10.93
CA PHE A 109 0.82 -2.83 10.64
C PHE A 109 0.42 -2.74 9.17
N GLY A 110 1.21 -3.28 8.28
CA GLY A 110 1.04 -3.22 6.84
C GLY A 110 1.75 -2.07 6.15
N THR A 111 2.23 -2.35 4.95
CA THR A 111 2.80 -1.35 4.05
C THR A 111 1.75 -0.30 3.70
N GLY A 112 2.10 0.97 3.76
CA GLY A 112 1.17 2.08 3.47
C GLY A 112 0.25 2.46 4.63
N SER A 113 0.43 1.90 5.83
CA SER A 113 -0.36 2.26 7.02
C SER A 113 -0.03 3.67 7.50
N THR A 114 -0.93 4.62 7.23
CA THR A 114 -0.80 6.01 7.68
C THR A 114 -0.63 6.10 9.19
N ALA A 115 -1.44 5.35 9.94
CA ALA A 115 -1.36 5.34 11.40
C ALA A 115 0.02 4.87 11.89
N TYR A 116 0.66 3.93 11.19
CA TYR A 116 1.96 3.41 11.57
C TYR A 116 3.08 4.42 11.31
N TYR A 117 3.16 5.00 10.12
CA TYR A 117 4.23 5.96 9.87
C TYR A 117 4.07 7.25 10.67
N VAL A 118 2.84 7.72 10.93
CA VAL A 118 2.57 8.84 11.84
C VAL A 118 3.08 8.52 13.25
N LEU A 119 2.82 7.30 13.74
CA LEU A 119 3.33 6.84 15.03
C LEU A 119 4.86 6.83 15.07
N VAL A 120 5.51 6.28 14.05
CA VAL A 120 6.98 6.22 13.97
C VAL A 120 7.59 7.61 13.93
N ILE A 121 7.10 8.46 13.03
CA ILE A 121 7.59 9.83 12.87
C ILE A 121 7.34 10.64 14.16
N GLY A 122 6.12 10.59 14.71
CA GLY A 122 5.77 11.28 15.93
C GLY A 122 6.64 10.87 17.12
N LEU A 123 6.86 9.55 17.31
CA LEU A 123 7.73 9.06 18.39
C LEU A 123 9.18 9.51 18.21
N LEU A 124 9.72 9.44 17.01
CA LEU A 124 11.13 9.83 16.75
C LEU A 124 11.33 11.33 16.83
N SER A 125 10.31 12.14 16.57
CA SER A 125 10.34 13.60 16.71
C SER A 125 10.45 14.04 18.19
N THR A 126 10.19 13.14 19.16
CA THR A 126 10.37 13.43 20.60
C THR A 126 11.78 13.16 21.10
N LEU A 127 12.66 12.61 20.24
CA LEU A 127 14.02 12.28 20.67
C LEU A 127 14.86 13.55 20.88
N PRO A 128 15.50 13.70 22.05
CA PRO A 128 16.42 14.81 22.28
C PRO A 128 17.64 14.68 21.38
N TYR A 129 18.23 15.82 21.01
CA TYR A 129 19.45 15.81 20.24
C TYR A 129 20.60 15.13 21.01
N SER A 130 21.27 14.21 20.36
CA SER A 130 22.46 13.51 20.84
C SER A 130 23.48 13.38 19.72
N LYS A 131 24.74 13.74 20.01
CA LYS A 131 25.86 13.56 19.06
C LYS A 131 26.10 12.11 18.66
N GLN A 132 25.76 11.15 19.52
CA GLN A 132 25.94 9.72 19.25
C GLN A 132 24.93 9.18 18.24
N LEU A 133 23.70 9.72 18.27
CA LEU A 133 22.64 9.39 17.31
C LEU A 133 21.72 10.61 17.16
N PRO A 134 22.06 11.53 16.26
CA PRO A 134 21.22 12.70 16.00
C PRO A 134 19.84 12.29 15.52
N PRO A 135 18.75 12.88 16.04
CA PRO A 135 17.42 12.53 15.65
C PRO A 135 17.15 12.74 14.15
N SER A 136 17.75 13.77 13.53
CA SER A 136 17.72 13.98 12.08
C SER A 136 18.33 12.82 11.27
N ARG A 137 19.32 12.12 11.82
CA ARG A 137 19.92 10.94 11.18
C ARG A 137 19.01 9.71 11.22
N VAL A 138 18.12 9.64 12.18
CA VAL A 138 17.24 8.50 12.42
C VAL A 138 15.88 8.67 11.77
N LEU A 139 15.30 9.88 11.87
CA LEU A 139 13.90 10.13 11.51
C LEU A 139 13.60 9.80 10.04
N MET A 140 14.47 10.22 9.12
CA MET A 140 14.25 10.01 7.69
C MET A 140 14.29 8.52 7.33
N PRO A 141 15.37 7.76 7.61
CA PRO A 141 15.39 6.33 7.31
C PRO A 141 14.30 5.53 8.03
N ALA A 142 14.01 5.84 9.28
CA ALA A 142 12.97 5.15 10.05
C ALA A 142 11.56 5.49 9.55
N GLY A 143 11.31 6.73 9.12
CA GLY A 143 10.06 7.12 8.49
C GLY A 143 9.81 6.29 7.22
N PHE A 144 10.80 6.16 6.34
CA PHE A 144 10.69 5.31 5.14
C PHE A 144 10.66 3.81 5.47
N ALA A 145 11.36 3.36 6.52
CA ALA A 145 11.32 1.98 7.00
C ALA A 145 9.90 1.53 7.38
N ALA A 146 9.03 2.46 7.74
CA ALA A 146 7.62 2.18 8.02
C ALA A 146 6.81 1.68 6.80
N ASN A 147 7.40 1.72 5.60
CA ASN A 147 6.82 1.16 4.38
C ASN A 147 7.56 -0.09 3.86
N HIS A 148 8.60 -0.57 4.56
CA HIS A 148 9.43 -1.69 4.14
C HIS A 148 9.31 -2.86 5.12
N PRO A 149 8.38 -3.82 4.91
CA PRO A 149 8.18 -4.94 5.83
C PRO A 149 9.35 -5.94 5.75
N LEU A 150 9.82 -6.45 6.89
CA LEU A 150 10.82 -7.51 6.97
C LEU A 150 10.22 -8.90 6.89
N LEU A 151 9.03 -9.08 7.44
CA LEU A 151 8.34 -10.37 7.42
C LEU A 151 7.28 -10.36 6.33
N PRO A 152 7.17 -11.45 5.55
CA PRO A 152 6.27 -11.51 4.39
C PRO A 152 4.79 -11.64 4.76
N PHE A 153 4.38 -11.32 5.98
CA PHE A 153 3.03 -11.58 6.46
C PHE A 153 2.01 -10.50 6.12
N ASN A 154 2.45 -9.30 5.79
CA ASN A 154 1.55 -8.16 5.60
C ASN A 154 1.73 -7.45 4.27
N THR A 155 1.86 -8.21 3.22
CA THR A 155 1.78 -7.73 1.84
C THR A 155 0.36 -7.76 1.29
N ALA A 156 -0.64 -8.03 2.15
CA ALA A 156 -2.03 -8.23 1.74
C ALA A 156 -2.60 -7.07 0.93
N LEU A 157 -2.29 -5.83 1.31
CA LEU A 157 -2.74 -4.65 0.58
C LEU A 157 -2.19 -4.63 -0.85
N GLN A 158 -0.88 -4.71 -1.01
CA GLN A 158 -0.23 -4.69 -2.33
C GLN A 158 -0.60 -5.94 -3.14
N TYR A 159 -0.66 -7.11 -2.50
CA TYR A 159 -1.10 -8.35 -3.11
C TYR A 159 -2.54 -8.25 -3.64
N GLY A 160 -3.46 -7.70 -2.83
CA GLY A 160 -4.83 -7.45 -3.24
C GLY A 160 -4.93 -6.51 -4.45
N ILE A 161 -4.11 -5.46 -4.49
CA ILE A 161 -4.04 -4.55 -5.63
C ILE A 161 -3.49 -5.24 -6.88
N VAL A 162 -2.44 -6.09 -6.75
CA VAL A 162 -1.92 -6.88 -7.89
C VAL A 162 -3.01 -7.76 -8.50
N ILE A 163 -3.78 -8.45 -7.66
CA ILE A 163 -4.92 -9.27 -8.14
C ILE A 163 -5.96 -8.38 -8.79
N ALA A 164 -6.35 -7.29 -8.15
CA ALA A 164 -7.35 -6.36 -8.67
C ALA A 164 -6.96 -5.80 -10.04
N VAL A 165 -5.71 -5.41 -10.26
CA VAL A 165 -5.28 -4.87 -11.56
C VAL A 165 -5.14 -5.95 -12.64
N LEU A 166 -4.81 -7.20 -12.29
CA LEU A 166 -4.80 -8.32 -13.23
C LEU A 166 -6.23 -8.65 -13.67
N GLU A 167 -7.14 -8.83 -12.72
CA GLU A 167 -8.56 -9.10 -13.00
C GLU A 167 -9.18 -7.94 -13.80
N SER A 168 -8.82 -6.70 -13.46
CA SER A 168 -9.26 -5.52 -14.20
C SER A 168 -8.82 -5.49 -15.66
N ALA A 169 -7.75 -6.17 -15.98
CA ALA A 169 -7.28 -6.33 -17.36
C ALA A 169 -7.80 -7.62 -18.03
N GLY A 170 -8.75 -8.32 -17.42
CA GLY A 170 -9.31 -9.58 -17.92
C GLY A 170 -8.36 -10.78 -17.86
N VAL A 171 -7.34 -10.69 -17.00
CA VAL A 171 -6.33 -11.76 -16.81
C VAL A 171 -6.62 -12.53 -15.55
N ALA A 172 -6.61 -13.87 -15.63
CA ALA A 172 -6.75 -14.71 -14.45
C ALA A 172 -5.61 -14.46 -13.46
N ALA A 173 -5.93 -14.05 -12.24
CA ALA A 173 -4.95 -13.67 -11.22
C ALA A 173 -4.37 -14.90 -10.51
N ASN A 174 -3.42 -15.58 -11.14
CA ASN A 174 -2.69 -16.71 -10.55
C ASN A 174 -1.42 -16.24 -9.80
N VAL A 175 -1.57 -15.29 -8.89
CA VAL A 175 -0.44 -14.74 -8.13
C VAL A 175 -0.20 -15.57 -6.87
N ASN A 176 1.01 -16.11 -6.73
CA ASN A 176 1.38 -16.81 -5.50
C ASN A 176 1.81 -15.81 -4.43
N LEU A 177 1.05 -15.74 -3.32
CA LEU A 177 1.30 -14.82 -2.21
C LEU A 177 2.73 -14.94 -1.65
N VAL A 178 3.25 -16.16 -1.51
CA VAL A 178 4.59 -16.39 -0.95
C VAL A 178 5.67 -15.82 -1.89
N LYS A 179 5.55 -16.06 -3.20
CA LYS A 179 6.48 -15.49 -4.19
C LYS A 179 6.43 -13.96 -4.21
N PHE A 180 5.23 -13.38 -4.17
CA PHE A 180 5.04 -11.94 -4.09
C PHE A 180 5.67 -11.36 -2.81
N SER A 181 5.47 -12.02 -1.67
CA SER A 181 6.05 -11.62 -0.38
C SER A 181 7.58 -11.68 -0.40
N LEU A 182 8.18 -12.65 -1.10
CA LEU A 182 9.64 -12.72 -1.28
C LEU A 182 10.18 -11.56 -2.11
N VAL A 183 9.47 -11.10 -3.14
CA VAL A 183 9.85 -9.90 -3.91
C VAL A 183 9.90 -8.67 -2.99
N ASN A 184 8.86 -8.46 -2.18
CA ASN A 184 8.84 -7.38 -1.20
C ASN A 184 9.96 -7.49 -0.16
N LEU A 185 10.30 -8.71 0.28
CA LEU A 185 11.41 -8.93 1.19
C LEU A 185 12.75 -8.53 0.56
N CYS A 186 13.00 -8.88 -0.70
CA CYS A 186 14.22 -8.47 -1.42
C CYS A 186 14.34 -6.95 -1.48
N LEU A 187 13.25 -6.24 -1.77
CA LEU A 187 13.23 -4.77 -1.77
C LEU A 187 13.50 -4.18 -0.38
N SER A 188 12.91 -4.77 0.66
CA SER A 188 13.12 -4.36 2.05
C SER A 188 14.57 -4.58 2.50
N ILE A 189 15.19 -5.67 2.07
CA ILE A 189 16.63 -5.92 2.32
C ILE A 189 17.47 -4.89 1.57
N GLY A 190 17.16 -4.58 0.31
CA GLY A 190 17.82 -3.53 -0.45
C GLY A 190 17.73 -2.17 0.25
N PHE A 191 16.54 -1.81 0.74
CA PHE A 191 16.33 -0.61 1.53
C PHE A 191 17.17 -0.61 2.82
N LEU A 192 17.22 -1.72 3.55
CA LEU A 192 18.04 -1.84 4.78
C LEU A 192 19.52 -1.65 4.47
N VAL A 193 20.02 -2.27 3.40
CA VAL A 193 21.40 -2.08 2.93
C VAL A 193 21.66 -0.62 2.61
N TRP A 194 20.73 0.05 1.92
CA TRP A 194 20.83 1.48 1.65
C TRP A 194 20.87 2.30 2.95
N CYS A 195 20.01 2.03 3.93
CA CYS A 195 20.04 2.72 5.23
C CYS A 195 21.41 2.60 5.92
N VAL A 196 22.02 1.41 5.86
CA VAL A 196 23.36 1.16 6.44
C VAL A 196 24.43 1.98 5.71
N LEU A 197 24.42 1.99 4.39
CA LEU A 197 25.38 2.74 3.56
C LEU A 197 25.20 4.25 3.73
N ALA A 198 23.96 4.71 3.78
CA ALA A 198 23.61 6.11 3.89
C ALA A 198 23.92 6.73 5.27
N TYR A 199 24.17 5.92 6.30
CA TYR A 199 24.36 6.41 7.68
C TYR A 199 25.32 7.61 7.81
N LYS A 200 26.41 7.62 7.03
CA LYS A 200 27.42 8.67 7.09
C LYS A 200 27.04 9.95 6.35
N ILE A 201 26.11 9.86 5.38
CA ILE A 201 25.65 11.00 4.57
C ILE A 201 24.39 11.66 5.12
N LEU A 202 23.75 11.00 6.09
CA LEU A 202 22.57 11.52 6.75
C LEU A 202 22.90 12.75 7.60
N PRO A 203 21.98 13.73 7.72
CA PRO A 203 22.21 14.98 8.42
C PRO A 203 22.42 14.81 9.91
N ASP A 204 23.05 15.80 10.52
CA ASP A 204 23.40 15.84 11.94
C ASP A 204 23.01 17.19 12.53
N HIS A 205 21.72 17.33 12.85
CA HIS A 205 21.16 18.51 13.49
C HIS A 205 19.99 18.13 14.40
N PRO A 206 19.60 19.00 15.36
CA PRO A 206 18.34 18.83 16.08
C PRO A 206 17.16 18.92 15.11
N ILE A 207 16.06 18.27 15.48
CA ILE A 207 14.79 18.33 14.72
C ILE A 207 13.78 19.20 15.47
N ALA A 208 12.72 19.62 14.78
CA ALA A 208 11.64 20.37 15.40
C ALA A 208 10.98 19.54 16.51
N GLU A 209 10.73 20.18 17.67
CA GLU A 209 10.00 19.53 18.74
C GLU A 209 8.60 19.12 18.25
N ALA A 210 8.22 17.87 18.48
CA ALA A 210 6.90 17.38 18.11
C ALA A 210 5.83 18.17 18.85
N LYS A 211 4.82 18.65 18.12
CA LYS A 211 3.61 19.15 18.75
C LYS A 211 2.95 18.01 19.54
N GLU A 212 2.46 18.29 20.75
CA GLU A 212 1.81 17.30 21.63
C GLU A 212 0.71 16.47 20.93
N GLU A 213 0.04 17.02 19.92
CA GLU A 213 -0.94 16.32 19.10
C GLU A 213 -0.39 15.08 18.37
N ALA A 214 0.90 15.08 17.98
CA ALA A 214 1.53 13.93 17.32
C ALA A 214 1.85 12.80 18.32
N LEU A 215 2.04 13.12 19.60
CA LEU A 215 2.25 12.14 20.66
C LEU A 215 0.98 11.36 21.01
N HIS A 216 -0.18 12.00 20.84
CA HIS A 216 -1.50 11.42 21.14
C HIS A 216 -2.14 10.72 19.93
N ALA A 217 -1.56 10.84 18.75
CA ALA A 217 -2.01 10.11 17.55
C ALA A 217 -1.77 8.61 17.76
N GLY A 218 -2.79 7.92 18.25
CA GLY A 218 -2.76 6.48 18.53
C GLY A 218 -3.02 6.09 19.98
N GLU A 219 -3.29 7.04 20.89
CA GLU A 219 -3.80 6.73 22.23
C GLU A 219 -5.31 6.42 22.18
N GLN A 220 -5.68 5.29 21.58
CA GLN A 220 -6.99 4.71 21.88
C GLN A 220 -6.91 4.01 23.24
N LYS A 221 -7.52 4.64 24.25
CA LYS A 221 -7.56 4.21 25.65
C LYS A 221 -8.54 3.06 25.92
N VAL A 222 -8.51 1.99 25.20
CA VAL A 222 -9.20 0.77 25.64
C VAL A 222 -8.14 -0.32 25.76
N ALA A 223 -7.63 -0.49 26.97
CA ALA A 223 -6.74 -1.61 27.28
C ALA A 223 -7.55 -2.91 27.12
N LEU A 224 -7.21 -3.69 26.11
CA LEU A 224 -7.77 -5.03 25.94
C LEU A 224 -7.41 -5.91 27.13
N THR A 225 -8.31 -6.78 27.52
CA THR A 225 -8.00 -7.84 28.48
C THR A 225 -7.01 -8.83 27.87
N LYS A 226 -6.27 -9.57 28.69
CA LYS A 226 -5.32 -10.59 28.21
C LYS A 226 -5.96 -11.62 27.26
N ASN A 227 -7.21 -11.98 27.52
CA ASN A 227 -7.95 -12.91 26.65
C ASN A 227 -8.28 -12.27 25.31
N GLN A 228 -8.69 -11.02 25.29
CA GLN A 228 -8.96 -10.27 24.04
C GLN A 228 -7.68 -10.09 23.21
N GLU A 229 -6.54 -9.82 23.84
CA GLU A 229 -5.25 -9.76 23.15
C GLU A 229 -4.89 -11.11 22.52
N LEU A 230 -5.03 -12.20 23.27
CA LEU A 230 -4.75 -13.55 22.78
C LEU A 230 -5.67 -13.91 21.59
N ILE A 231 -6.95 -13.56 21.68
CA ILE A 231 -7.92 -13.76 20.58
C ILE A 231 -7.52 -12.94 19.37
N THR A 232 -7.05 -11.70 19.55
CA THR A 232 -6.59 -10.84 18.45
C THR A 232 -5.38 -11.46 17.74
N TYR A 233 -4.38 -11.94 18.48
CA TYR A 233 -3.22 -12.61 17.90
C TYR A 233 -3.60 -13.91 17.19
N PHE A 234 -4.49 -14.70 17.79
CA PHE A 234 -5.02 -15.92 17.15
C PHE A 234 -5.75 -15.59 15.83
N SER A 235 -6.62 -14.58 15.84
CA SER A 235 -7.36 -14.14 14.65
C SER A 235 -6.42 -13.63 13.55
N PHE A 236 -5.36 -12.92 13.91
CA PHE A 236 -4.34 -12.50 12.96
C PHE A 236 -3.61 -13.69 12.33
N VAL A 237 -3.14 -14.64 13.14
CA VAL A 237 -2.49 -15.87 12.63
C VAL A 237 -3.43 -16.67 11.75
N LEU A 238 -4.69 -16.83 12.17
CA LEU A 238 -5.71 -17.54 11.41
C LEU A 238 -5.94 -16.91 10.04
N ALA A 239 -6.04 -15.59 9.97
CA ALA A 239 -6.18 -14.87 8.71
C ALA A 239 -4.97 -15.06 7.79
N VAL A 240 -3.75 -14.92 8.33
CA VAL A 240 -2.51 -15.13 7.56
C VAL A 240 -2.42 -16.57 7.02
N VAL A 241 -2.78 -17.55 7.83
CA VAL A 241 -2.83 -18.97 7.41
C VAL A 241 -3.86 -19.16 6.30
N GLY A 242 -5.06 -18.58 6.43
CA GLY A 242 -6.09 -18.60 5.40
C GLY A 242 -5.59 -18.02 4.07
N MET A 243 -4.90 -16.88 4.12
CA MET A 243 -4.32 -16.25 2.94
C MET A 243 -3.22 -17.09 2.28
N ILE A 244 -2.33 -17.71 3.06
CA ILE A 244 -1.26 -18.57 2.54
C ILE A 244 -1.83 -19.84 1.89
N LEU A 245 -2.83 -20.42 2.52
CA LEU A 245 -3.46 -21.66 2.04
C LEU A 245 -4.50 -21.43 0.94
N GLN A 246 -4.89 -20.19 0.66
CA GLN A 246 -5.93 -19.85 -0.32
C GLN A 246 -5.74 -20.56 -1.67
N SER A 247 -4.50 -20.62 -2.17
CA SER A 247 -4.19 -21.32 -3.42
C SER A 247 -4.45 -22.84 -3.40
N LYS A 248 -4.58 -23.44 -2.20
CA LYS A 248 -4.85 -24.88 -2.01
C LYS A 248 -6.30 -25.17 -1.65
N ILE A 249 -6.94 -24.28 -0.87
CA ILE A 249 -8.28 -24.49 -0.32
C ILE A 249 -9.36 -23.62 -0.99
N GLY A 250 -8.97 -22.81 -2.00
CA GLY A 250 -9.90 -22.00 -2.79
C GLY A 250 -10.67 -20.99 -1.92
N ASP A 251 -11.98 -20.89 -2.12
CA ASP A 251 -12.85 -19.90 -1.47
C ASP A 251 -12.84 -19.98 0.07
N ALA A 252 -12.55 -21.15 0.64
CA ALA A 252 -12.40 -21.28 2.08
C ALA A 252 -11.26 -20.42 2.63
N GLY A 253 -10.17 -20.21 1.88
CA GLY A 253 -9.07 -19.34 2.27
C GLY A 253 -9.51 -17.87 2.42
N TYR A 254 -10.36 -17.39 1.55
CA TYR A 254 -10.95 -16.05 1.65
C TYR A 254 -11.94 -15.96 2.83
N ALA A 255 -12.77 -16.99 3.02
CA ALA A 255 -13.76 -17.02 4.11
C ALA A 255 -13.13 -17.07 5.51
N ILE A 256 -11.98 -17.71 5.67
CA ILE A 256 -11.26 -17.81 6.95
C ILE A 256 -10.90 -16.41 7.48
N THR A 257 -10.53 -15.47 6.62
CA THR A 257 -10.24 -14.09 7.04
C THR A 257 -11.49 -13.40 7.58
N GLY A 258 -12.64 -13.61 6.95
CA GLY A 258 -13.94 -13.11 7.43
C GLY A 258 -14.35 -13.74 8.77
N LEU A 259 -14.13 -15.04 8.94
CA LEU A 259 -14.37 -15.74 10.22
C LEU A 259 -13.50 -15.15 11.34
N ALA A 260 -12.24 -14.82 11.06
CA ALA A 260 -11.36 -14.18 12.03
C ALA A 260 -11.92 -12.82 12.50
N VAL A 261 -12.53 -12.03 11.61
CA VAL A 261 -13.23 -10.78 11.99
C VAL A 261 -14.46 -11.09 12.84
N GLY A 262 -15.21 -12.12 12.52
CA GLY A 262 -16.35 -12.58 13.35
C GLY A 262 -15.91 -12.92 14.78
N ILE A 263 -14.78 -13.59 14.95
CA ILE A 263 -14.18 -13.91 16.27
C ILE A 263 -13.85 -12.63 17.02
N ILE A 264 -13.23 -11.64 16.35
CA ILE A 264 -12.89 -10.33 16.92
C ILE A 264 -14.15 -9.60 17.41
N LEU A 265 -15.23 -9.63 16.62
CA LEU A 265 -16.49 -8.98 16.97
C LEU A 265 -17.14 -9.66 18.19
N ILE A 266 -17.27 -11.00 18.17
CA ILE A 266 -17.93 -11.77 19.24
C ILE A 266 -17.16 -11.64 20.56
N SER A 267 -15.83 -11.55 20.51
CA SER A 267 -14.99 -11.39 21.70
C SER A 267 -15.00 -9.97 22.28
N GLY A 268 -15.65 -9.01 21.61
CA GLY A 268 -15.69 -7.62 22.05
C GLY A 268 -14.34 -6.88 21.97
N VAL A 269 -13.41 -7.35 21.15
CA VAL A 269 -12.14 -6.64 20.85
C VAL A 269 -12.41 -5.36 20.07
N MET A 270 -13.34 -5.44 19.11
CA MET A 270 -13.84 -4.31 18.35
C MET A 270 -15.36 -4.32 18.35
N ASP A 271 -15.96 -3.15 18.38
CA ASP A 271 -17.40 -3.00 18.18
C ASP A 271 -17.76 -3.04 16.66
N PHE A 272 -19.05 -3.11 16.38
CA PHE A 272 -19.54 -3.20 15.00
C PHE A 272 -19.18 -1.94 14.18
N ASN A 273 -19.18 -0.75 14.79
CA ASN A 273 -18.85 0.49 14.09
C ASN A 273 -17.37 0.53 13.71
N GLU A 274 -16.50 0.09 14.60
CA GLU A 274 -15.06 -0.02 14.34
C GLU A 274 -14.77 -1.00 13.18
N ILE A 275 -15.42 -2.16 13.17
CA ILE A 275 -15.30 -3.14 12.08
C ILE A 275 -15.83 -2.54 10.78
N ARG A 276 -17.04 -1.95 10.80
CA ARG A 276 -17.63 -1.30 9.63
C ARG A 276 -16.68 -0.26 9.04
N ASN A 277 -16.10 0.61 9.86
CA ASN A 277 -15.18 1.64 9.41
C ASN A 277 -13.91 1.04 8.79
N SER A 278 -13.44 -0.09 9.30
CA SER A 278 -12.26 -0.78 8.79
C SER A 278 -12.53 -1.48 7.44
N ILE A 279 -13.66 -2.18 7.30
CA ILE A 279 -14.04 -2.88 6.06
C ILE A 279 -14.53 -1.94 4.96
N SER A 280 -15.01 -0.74 5.31
CA SER A 280 -15.36 0.32 4.37
C SER A 280 -14.25 1.34 4.16
N ALA A 281 -13.01 0.98 4.47
CA ALA A 281 -11.87 1.85 4.25
C ALA A 281 -11.81 2.30 2.77
N PRO A 282 -11.40 3.55 2.49
CA PRO A 282 -11.39 4.10 1.13
C PRO A 282 -10.69 3.23 0.10
N ILE A 283 -9.63 2.51 0.51
CA ILE A 283 -8.91 1.58 -0.36
C ILE A 283 -9.77 0.40 -0.84
N ILE A 284 -10.69 -0.09 0.00
CA ILE A 284 -11.61 -1.19 -0.36
C ILE A 284 -12.59 -0.71 -1.43
N LEU A 285 -13.17 0.49 -1.21
CA LEU A 285 -14.08 1.12 -2.18
C LEU A 285 -13.38 1.39 -3.52
N MET A 286 -12.14 1.87 -3.46
CA MET A 286 -11.31 2.12 -4.63
C MET A 286 -11.07 0.83 -5.42
N SER A 287 -10.58 -0.22 -4.76
CA SER A 287 -10.24 -1.50 -5.38
C SER A 287 -11.47 -2.18 -5.99
N ALA A 288 -12.57 -2.24 -5.23
CA ALA A 288 -13.83 -2.81 -5.71
C ALA A 288 -14.39 -2.03 -6.92
N GLY A 289 -14.33 -0.69 -6.85
CA GLY A 289 -14.79 0.18 -7.93
C GLY A 289 -13.98 0.01 -9.21
N VAL A 290 -12.66 -0.06 -9.10
CA VAL A 290 -11.78 -0.22 -10.27
C VAL A 290 -11.96 -1.57 -10.95
N ILE A 291 -12.19 -2.67 -10.21
CA ILE A 291 -12.52 -3.98 -10.81
C ILE A 291 -13.77 -3.85 -11.67
N GLY A 292 -14.85 -3.27 -11.14
CA GLY A 292 -16.09 -3.10 -11.91
C GLY A 292 -15.95 -2.21 -13.15
N ILE A 293 -15.13 -1.14 -13.07
CA ILE A 293 -14.82 -0.30 -14.23
C ILE A 293 -14.07 -1.11 -15.28
N ALA A 294 -13.13 -1.90 -14.87
CA ALA A 294 -12.32 -2.68 -15.79
C ALA A 294 -13.13 -3.78 -16.49
N ASP A 295 -14.04 -4.43 -15.78
CA ASP A 295 -15.00 -5.36 -16.40
C ASP A 295 -15.85 -4.63 -17.46
N ALA A 296 -16.31 -3.43 -17.14
CA ALA A 296 -17.05 -2.60 -18.10
C ALA A 296 -16.18 -2.22 -19.32
N LEU A 297 -14.93 -1.81 -19.12
CA LEU A 297 -13.98 -1.47 -20.19
C LEU A 297 -13.65 -2.70 -21.04
N GLY A 298 -13.42 -3.86 -20.41
CA GLY A 298 -13.18 -5.13 -21.09
C GLY A 298 -14.34 -5.51 -22.02
N ASN A 299 -15.57 -5.39 -21.52
CA ASN A 299 -16.79 -5.70 -22.29
C ASN A 299 -16.98 -4.77 -23.51
N THR A 300 -16.49 -3.52 -23.45
CA THR A 300 -16.50 -2.62 -24.62
C THR A 300 -15.40 -2.93 -25.64
N GLY A 301 -14.38 -3.70 -25.28
CA GLY A 301 -13.17 -3.95 -26.09
C GLY A 301 -12.15 -2.80 -26.05
N LEU A 302 -12.37 -1.78 -25.21
CA LEU A 302 -11.45 -0.64 -25.11
C LEU A 302 -10.08 -1.06 -24.60
N THR A 303 -10.03 -1.96 -23.61
CA THR A 303 -8.78 -2.49 -23.04
C THR A 303 -7.90 -3.16 -24.10
N SER A 304 -8.51 -4.00 -24.96
CA SER A 304 -7.81 -4.66 -26.07
C SER A 304 -7.29 -3.64 -27.09
N LEU A 305 -8.09 -2.63 -27.44
CA LEU A 305 -7.69 -1.57 -28.37
C LEU A 305 -6.49 -0.77 -27.86
N VAL A 306 -6.48 -0.41 -26.57
CA VAL A 306 -5.35 0.30 -25.94
C VAL A 306 -4.11 -0.58 -25.97
N GLY A 307 -4.21 -1.84 -25.53
CA GLY A 307 -3.08 -2.78 -25.51
C GLY A 307 -2.49 -3.01 -26.91
N GLU A 308 -3.32 -3.22 -27.94
CA GLU A 308 -2.87 -3.35 -29.34
C GLU A 308 -2.19 -2.08 -29.84
N THR A 309 -2.73 -0.91 -29.51
CA THR A 309 -2.15 0.37 -29.94
C THR A 309 -0.76 0.57 -29.35
N VAL A 310 -0.62 0.35 -28.05
CA VAL A 310 0.67 0.44 -27.34
C VAL A 310 1.66 -0.60 -27.88
N ALA A 311 1.23 -1.85 -28.07
CA ALA A 311 2.07 -2.91 -28.63
C ALA A 311 2.55 -2.58 -30.06
N LYS A 312 1.69 -2.01 -30.92
CA LYS A 312 2.07 -1.56 -32.27
C LYS A 312 3.06 -0.39 -32.25
N MET A 313 2.91 0.54 -31.30
CA MET A 313 3.83 1.67 -31.14
C MET A 313 5.23 1.22 -30.65
N LEU A 314 5.29 0.20 -29.81
CA LEU A 314 6.52 -0.34 -29.28
C LEU A 314 7.24 -1.31 -30.24
N GLY A 315 6.50 -1.95 -31.16
CA GLY A 315 7.04 -2.95 -32.08
C GLY A 315 7.17 -4.34 -31.46
N THR A 316 7.52 -5.34 -32.28
CA THR A 316 7.51 -6.77 -31.88
C THR A 316 8.78 -7.23 -31.14
N ASN A 317 9.83 -6.40 -31.08
CA ASN A 317 11.14 -6.74 -30.51
C ASN A 317 11.47 -5.99 -29.21
N VAL A 318 10.45 -5.66 -28.42
CA VAL A 318 10.69 -4.97 -27.12
C VAL A 318 11.20 -5.95 -26.09
N ASN A 319 12.32 -5.60 -25.45
CA ASN A 319 12.82 -6.36 -24.31
C ASN A 319 11.80 -6.23 -23.14
N PRO A 320 11.24 -7.35 -22.63
CA PRO A 320 10.25 -7.33 -21.54
C PRO A 320 10.72 -6.57 -20.30
N PHE A 321 12.00 -6.68 -19.97
CA PHE A 321 12.57 -5.98 -18.83
C PHE A 321 12.53 -4.46 -19.02
N VAL A 322 12.91 -3.96 -20.20
CA VAL A 322 12.88 -2.53 -20.52
C VAL A 322 11.44 -1.98 -20.49
N LEU A 323 10.49 -2.77 -21.00
CA LEU A 323 9.07 -2.40 -20.99
C LEU A 323 8.56 -2.24 -19.55
N ILE A 324 8.73 -3.28 -18.72
CA ILE A 324 8.28 -3.26 -17.33
C ILE A 324 8.99 -2.14 -16.56
N PHE A 325 10.29 -1.98 -16.73
CA PHE A 325 11.07 -0.94 -16.08
C PHE A 325 10.61 0.47 -16.45
N ALA A 326 10.29 0.72 -17.72
CA ALA A 326 9.75 2.01 -18.16
C ALA A 326 8.40 2.32 -17.49
N PHE A 327 7.49 1.35 -17.41
CA PHE A 327 6.21 1.52 -16.70
C PHE A 327 6.42 1.71 -15.18
N CYS A 328 7.37 1.01 -14.57
CA CYS A 328 7.71 1.20 -13.16
C CYS A 328 8.20 2.63 -12.87
N ILE A 329 9.12 3.15 -13.70
CA ILE A 329 9.60 4.53 -13.56
C ILE A 329 8.45 5.51 -13.77
N LEU A 330 7.65 5.34 -14.83
CA LEU A 330 6.53 6.23 -15.11
C LEU A 330 5.52 6.25 -13.95
N THR A 331 5.14 5.07 -13.43
CA THR A 331 4.23 4.94 -12.30
C THR A 331 4.80 5.64 -11.06
N SER A 332 6.05 5.38 -10.73
CA SER A 332 6.71 5.90 -9.55
C SER A 332 6.91 7.42 -9.60
N VAL A 333 7.35 7.96 -10.76
CA VAL A 333 7.49 9.41 -10.97
C VAL A 333 6.13 10.11 -10.84
N LEU A 334 5.10 9.58 -11.50
CA LEU A 334 3.78 10.20 -11.45
C LEU A 334 3.12 10.03 -10.07
N ALA A 335 3.32 8.90 -9.38
CA ALA A 335 2.89 8.74 -7.99
C ALA A 335 3.50 9.84 -7.10
N THR A 336 4.79 10.13 -7.29
CA THR A 336 5.47 11.20 -6.55
C THR A 336 4.93 12.59 -6.91
N LEU A 337 4.72 12.87 -8.20
CA LEU A 337 4.27 14.19 -8.67
C LEU A 337 2.81 14.49 -8.29
N THR A 338 1.97 13.47 -8.24
CA THR A 338 0.53 13.62 -7.93
C THR A 338 0.20 13.43 -6.47
N GLY A 339 1.11 12.86 -5.68
CA GLY A 339 0.85 12.44 -4.30
C GLY A 339 -0.13 11.26 -4.19
N SER A 340 -0.49 10.62 -5.31
CA SER A 340 -1.48 9.54 -5.35
C SER A 340 -0.86 8.21 -5.82
N THR A 341 -0.24 7.49 -4.91
CA THR A 341 0.38 6.17 -5.15
C THR A 341 -0.62 5.18 -5.77
N ILE A 342 -1.75 4.97 -5.09
CA ILE A 342 -2.73 3.95 -5.49
C ILE A 342 -3.43 4.36 -6.78
N GLY A 343 -3.82 5.64 -6.90
CA GLY A 343 -4.44 6.15 -8.12
C GLY A 343 -3.56 5.94 -9.35
N THR A 344 -2.27 6.25 -9.23
CA THR A 344 -1.31 6.08 -10.32
C THR A 344 -1.11 4.61 -10.71
N VAL A 345 -1.05 3.71 -9.73
CA VAL A 345 -0.97 2.26 -9.98
C VAL A 345 -2.18 1.77 -10.76
N TYR A 346 -3.39 2.16 -10.38
CA TYR A 346 -4.61 1.76 -11.09
C TYR A 346 -4.74 2.35 -12.50
N VAL A 347 -4.01 3.42 -12.81
CA VAL A 347 -3.92 3.96 -14.17
C VAL A 347 -2.94 3.16 -15.03
N PHE A 348 -1.73 2.91 -14.53
CA PHE A 348 -0.64 2.37 -15.37
C PHE A 348 -0.57 0.84 -15.36
N ALA A 349 -0.98 0.16 -14.29
CA ALA A 349 -0.91 -1.29 -14.25
C ALA A 349 -1.80 -1.96 -15.30
N PRO A 350 -3.08 -1.59 -15.51
CA PRO A 350 -3.89 -2.17 -16.58
C PRO A 350 -3.29 -1.94 -17.98
N MET A 351 -2.71 -0.76 -18.24
CA MET A 351 -2.05 -0.45 -19.51
C MET A 351 -0.84 -1.35 -19.78
N ALA A 352 0.00 -1.53 -18.79
CA ALA A 352 1.17 -2.40 -18.88
C ALA A 352 0.77 -3.88 -19.03
N ILE A 353 -0.24 -4.33 -18.28
CA ILE A 353 -0.76 -5.69 -18.35
C ILE A 353 -1.31 -5.95 -19.77
N ALA A 354 -2.16 -5.07 -20.30
CA ALA A 354 -2.70 -5.19 -21.64
C ALA A 354 -1.58 -5.22 -22.71
N THR A 355 -0.54 -4.41 -22.54
CA THR A 355 0.64 -4.41 -23.42
C THR A 355 1.39 -5.75 -23.34
N CYS A 356 1.64 -6.27 -22.14
CA CYS A 356 2.28 -7.58 -21.96
C CYS A 356 1.47 -8.70 -22.62
N VAL A 357 0.16 -8.74 -22.39
CA VAL A 357 -0.73 -9.74 -23.00
C VAL A 357 -0.66 -9.69 -24.53
N ASN A 358 -0.71 -8.49 -25.13
CA ASN A 358 -0.63 -8.34 -26.59
C ASN A 358 0.74 -8.71 -27.17
N LEU A 359 1.80 -8.63 -26.38
CA LEU A 359 3.16 -9.07 -26.76
C LEU A 359 3.42 -10.54 -26.42
N GLY A 360 2.46 -11.27 -25.87
CA GLY A 360 2.62 -12.68 -25.46
C GLY A 360 3.52 -12.85 -24.23
N LEU A 361 3.69 -11.81 -23.40
CA LEU A 361 4.48 -11.81 -22.16
C LEU A 361 3.63 -12.13 -20.94
N ASP A 362 4.24 -12.68 -19.90
CA ASP A 362 3.55 -12.89 -18.61
C ASP A 362 3.19 -11.54 -17.94
N PRO A 363 1.91 -11.19 -17.82
CA PRO A 363 1.49 -9.94 -17.23
C PRO A 363 1.62 -9.89 -15.72
N THR A 364 1.79 -11.05 -15.04
CA THR A 364 1.87 -11.15 -13.58
C THR A 364 3.09 -10.41 -13.04
N ALA A 365 4.24 -10.56 -13.72
CA ALA A 365 5.47 -9.87 -13.35
C ALA A 365 5.33 -8.34 -13.51
N ALA A 366 4.69 -7.89 -14.59
CA ALA A 366 4.43 -6.48 -14.83
C ALA A 366 3.50 -5.89 -13.75
N ALA A 367 2.39 -6.57 -13.45
CA ALA A 367 1.45 -6.15 -12.41
C ALA A 367 2.14 -6.02 -11.05
N ALA A 368 2.90 -7.03 -10.63
CA ALA A 368 3.61 -7.01 -9.36
C ALA A 368 4.65 -5.88 -9.30
N ALA A 369 5.47 -5.71 -10.35
CA ALA A 369 6.50 -4.70 -10.40
C ALA A 369 5.91 -3.28 -10.35
N ILE A 370 4.84 -3.01 -11.10
CA ILE A 370 4.19 -1.69 -11.16
C ILE A 370 3.51 -1.36 -9.83
N VAL A 371 2.80 -2.32 -9.24
CA VAL A 371 2.18 -2.11 -7.93
C VAL A 371 3.23 -1.74 -6.89
N VAL A 372 4.33 -2.49 -6.82
CA VAL A 372 5.39 -2.21 -5.85
C VAL A 372 6.09 -0.89 -6.15
N SER A 373 6.36 -0.58 -7.43
CA SER A 373 7.04 0.66 -7.83
C SER A 373 6.25 1.93 -7.49
N GLY A 374 4.93 1.86 -7.43
CA GLY A 374 4.10 2.97 -6.97
C GLY A 374 4.45 3.43 -5.55
N TRP A 375 4.84 2.52 -4.67
CA TRP A 375 5.29 2.84 -3.31
C TRP A 375 6.77 3.23 -3.20
N CYS A 376 7.53 3.20 -4.29
CA CYS A 376 8.96 3.55 -4.28
C CYS A 376 9.23 5.04 -4.58
N GLY A 377 8.27 5.75 -5.15
CA GLY A 377 8.44 7.14 -5.60
C GLY A 377 8.28 8.16 -4.48
N HIS A 378 9.32 8.42 -3.70
CA HIS A 378 9.27 9.35 -2.58
C HIS A 378 10.39 10.41 -2.63
N PHE A 379 10.88 10.74 -3.83
CA PHE A 379 11.99 11.71 -3.97
C PHE A 379 11.55 13.19 -3.83
N LEU A 380 10.24 13.49 -3.88
CA LEU A 380 9.69 14.80 -3.56
C LEU A 380 8.83 14.74 -2.30
N PRO A 381 8.98 15.70 -1.37
CA PRO A 381 8.19 15.74 -0.15
C PRO A 381 6.83 16.41 -0.36
N ILE A 382 6.06 15.95 -1.35
CA ILE A 382 4.74 16.49 -1.73
C ILE A 382 3.61 15.66 -1.11
N ASP A 383 3.84 14.36 -0.97
CA ASP A 383 2.87 13.39 -0.46
C ASP A 383 2.98 13.22 1.07
N GLY A 384 1.95 12.63 1.68
CA GLY A 384 1.74 12.49 3.11
C GLY A 384 2.97 12.09 3.93
N MET A 385 3.55 10.90 3.71
CA MET A 385 4.70 10.42 4.48
C MET A 385 6.00 11.20 4.21
N PRO A 386 6.42 11.45 2.96
CA PRO A 386 7.62 12.24 2.67
C PRO A 386 7.52 13.67 3.19
N ALA A 387 6.36 14.32 3.05
CA ALA A 387 6.13 15.66 3.57
C ALA A 387 6.21 15.71 5.10
N MET A 388 5.63 14.71 5.78
CA MET A 388 5.73 14.58 7.24
C MET A 388 7.17 14.36 7.70
N ILE A 389 7.93 13.48 7.03
CA ILE A 389 9.35 13.24 7.34
C ILE A 389 10.12 14.55 7.20
N MET A 390 9.92 15.25 6.09
CA MET A 390 10.63 16.49 5.82
C MET A 390 10.30 17.57 6.85
N GLY A 391 9.03 17.77 7.17
CA GLY A 391 8.57 18.76 8.14
C GLY A 391 9.00 18.45 9.57
N ALA A 392 8.83 17.19 10.02
CA ALA A 392 9.21 16.77 11.37
C ALA A 392 10.73 16.78 11.57
N GLY A 393 11.48 16.48 10.53
CA GLY A 393 12.94 16.43 10.57
C GLY A 393 13.64 17.77 10.34
N ASP A 394 12.90 18.83 9.97
CA ASP A 394 13.43 20.12 9.56
C ASP A 394 14.57 20.00 8.51
N TYR A 395 14.36 19.08 7.56
CA TYR A 395 15.34 18.79 6.53
C TYR A 395 15.34 19.85 5.42
N LYS A 396 16.52 20.19 4.94
CA LYS A 396 16.66 20.88 3.66
C LYS A 396 16.36 19.91 2.52
N ILE A 397 15.81 20.41 1.43
CA ILE A 397 15.51 19.57 0.25
C ILE A 397 16.75 18.81 -0.26
N THR A 398 17.92 19.41 -0.17
CA THR A 398 19.20 18.78 -0.57
C THR A 398 19.60 17.63 0.35
N GLU A 399 19.28 17.69 1.64
CA GLU A 399 19.52 16.61 2.59
C GLU A 399 18.55 15.45 2.34
N PHE A 400 17.29 15.78 2.08
CA PHE A 400 16.26 14.83 1.71
C PHE A 400 16.64 14.06 0.43
N TRP A 401 17.06 14.74 -0.61
CA TRP A 401 17.48 14.15 -1.87
C TRP A 401 18.73 13.28 -1.78
N LYS A 402 19.67 13.58 -0.92
CA LYS A 402 20.85 12.72 -0.68
C LYS A 402 20.46 11.31 -0.24
N PHE A 403 19.34 11.18 0.45
CA PHE A 403 18.84 9.89 0.88
C PHE A 403 17.84 9.31 -0.12
N THR A 404 16.88 10.10 -0.57
CA THR A 404 15.73 9.59 -1.34
C THR A 404 16.04 9.30 -2.80
N ILE A 405 16.92 10.08 -3.48
CA ILE A 405 17.25 9.82 -4.88
C ILE A 405 18.00 8.51 -5.06
N PRO A 406 19.04 8.16 -4.28
CA PRO A 406 19.68 6.87 -4.42
C PRO A 406 18.81 5.70 -3.92
N GLN A 407 17.89 5.95 -2.99
CA GLN A 407 16.89 4.96 -2.57
C GLN A 407 15.95 4.59 -3.73
N TYR A 408 15.53 5.61 -4.50
CA TYR A 408 14.66 5.49 -5.66
C TYR A 408 15.32 4.75 -6.82
#